data_c6295edbad8619bc85cb73d1cb50d34b
#
_entry.id   c6295edbad8619bc85cb73d1cb50d34b
#
_cell.length_a   1.000
_cell.length_b   1.000
_cell.length_c   1.000
_cell.angle_alpha   90.00
_cell.angle_beta   90.00
_cell.angle_gamma   90.00
#
_symmetry.space_group_name_H-M   'P 1'
#
loop_
_entity.id
_entity.type
_entity.pdbx_description
1 polymer ?
#
loop_
_entity_poly.entity_id
_entity_poly.type
_entity_poly.pdbx_seq_one_letter_code
_entity_poly.pdbx_strand_id
1 'polypeptide(L)'
;MSEFLLRFSSKNRQKVGVSLSHDFTTRFNEPIKLSYDMKHEIAVRTISMTYSWYNIRQSYGNNQIKYSHNKGTDWETITFVDGMYSYDDIDKYIKKYMQSKNHHPDDNPEKYGINLYFVLSTYRVLVELDENYQLDLRT
;
A
#
# COMPACT_ATOMS: atom_id res chain seq x y z
N MET A 1 -8.32 38.30 18.62
CA MET A 1 -7.63 37.59 17.51
C MET A 1 -8.73 37.00 16.60
N SER A 2 -8.81 37.39 15.35
CA SER A 2 -9.80 36.79 14.42
C SER A 2 -9.16 35.61 13.73
N GLU A 3 -9.74 34.44 13.87
CA GLU A 3 -9.34 33.20 13.21
C GLU A 3 -10.34 32.92 12.07
N PHE A 4 -9.85 32.52 10.91
CA PHE A 4 -10.70 32.03 9.84
C PHE A 4 -10.12 30.76 9.25
N LEU A 5 -11.01 29.88 8.82
CA LEU A 5 -10.67 28.57 8.30
C LEU A 5 -10.68 28.59 6.77
N LEU A 6 -9.54 28.23 6.16
CA LEU A 6 -9.45 28.02 4.72
C LEU A 6 -9.54 26.53 4.42
N ARG A 7 -10.42 26.16 3.48
CA ARG A 7 -10.56 24.80 3.01
C ARG A 7 -10.11 24.68 1.56
N PHE A 8 -9.11 23.85 1.33
CA PHE A 8 -8.61 23.50 0.00
C PHE A 8 -9.08 22.11 -0.37
N SER A 9 -9.44 21.89 -1.63
CA SER A 9 -9.84 20.59 -2.14
C SER A 9 -9.29 20.40 -3.56
N SER A 10 -8.65 19.26 -3.82
CA SER A 10 -8.20 18.90 -5.16
C SER A 10 -9.34 18.70 -6.17
N LYS A 11 -10.59 18.55 -5.68
CA LYS A 11 -11.79 18.52 -6.54
C LYS A 11 -12.06 19.87 -7.22
N ASN A 12 -11.67 20.97 -6.56
CA ASN A 12 -11.88 22.36 -7.03
C ASN A 12 -10.62 22.94 -7.67
N ARG A 13 -9.69 22.09 -8.11
CA ARG A 13 -8.44 22.52 -8.74
C ARG A 13 -8.69 23.25 -10.05
N GLN A 14 -7.98 24.37 -10.27
CA GLN A 14 -7.89 24.94 -11.60
C GLN A 14 -7.03 24.06 -12.50
N LYS A 15 -7.55 23.68 -13.65
CA LYS A 15 -6.77 22.98 -14.68
C LYS A 15 -5.84 23.99 -15.36
N VAL A 16 -4.63 24.15 -14.82
CA VAL A 16 -3.56 24.87 -15.47
C VAL A 16 -2.49 23.83 -15.81
N GLY A 17 -2.47 23.39 -17.07
CA GLY A 17 -1.55 22.35 -17.53
C GLY A 17 -1.89 20.94 -17.03
N VAL A 18 -0.90 20.04 -16.99
CA VAL A 18 -1.06 18.67 -16.43
C VAL A 18 -1.02 18.76 -14.91
N SER A 19 -2.15 19.07 -14.31
CA SER A 19 -2.28 19.09 -12.84
C SER A 19 -2.54 17.68 -12.32
N LEU A 20 -1.58 17.13 -11.60
CA LEU A 20 -1.72 15.85 -10.90
C LEU A 20 -2.57 16.03 -9.63
N SER A 21 -3.21 14.97 -9.16
CA SER A 21 -4.09 15.03 -7.97
C SER A 21 -3.34 15.40 -6.67
N HIS A 22 -2.03 15.23 -6.65
CA HIS A 22 -1.15 15.53 -5.52
C HIS A 22 -0.42 16.88 -5.64
N ASP A 23 -0.53 17.54 -6.81
CA ASP A 23 0.02 18.87 -7.06
C ASP A 23 -1.07 19.71 -7.72
N PHE A 24 -1.61 20.67 -6.97
CA PHE A 24 -2.70 21.51 -7.44
C PHE A 24 -2.63 22.92 -6.84
N THR A 25 -3.09 23.88 -7.63
CA THR A 25 -3.24 25.27 -7.20
C THR A 25 -4.72 25.61 -7.07
N THR A 26 -5.07 26.30 -6.00
CA THR A 26 -6.41 26.86 -5.79
C THR A 26 -6.31 28.37 -5.79
N ARG A 27 -7.15 29.04 -6.57
CA ARG A 27 -7.32 30.48 -6.52
C ARG A 27 -8.62 30.81 -5.80
N PHE A 28 -8.59 31.80 -4.95
CA PHE A 28 -9.78 32.36 -4.34
C PHE A 28 -10.46 33.32 -5.32
N ASN A 29 -11.80 33.30 -5.37
CA ASN A 29 -12.56 34.25 -6.16
C ASN A 29 -12.38 35.68 -5.66
N GLU A 30 -12.21 35.82 -4.35
CA GLU A 30 -11.89 37.10 -3.72
C GLU A 30 -10.56 36.97 -2.97
N PRO A 31 -9.64 37.95 -3.09
CA PRO A 31 -8.39 37.92 -2.36
C PRO A 31 -8.62 38.10 -0.88
N ILE A 32 -7.89 37.33 -0.08
CA ILE A 32 -7.90 37.50 1.38
C ILE A 32 -7.08 38.73 1.71
N LYS A 33 -7.74 39.70 2.32
CA LYS A 33 -7.09 40.93 2.77
C LYS A 33 -6.51 40.73 4.16
N LEU A 34 -5.20 40.87 4.29
CA LEU A 34 -4.49 40.85 5.55
C LEU A 34 -4.10 42.27 5.96
N SER A 35 -4.24 42.59 7.22
CA SER A 35 -3.84 43.89 7.76
C SER A 35 -2.32 44.00 7.83
N TYR A 36 -1.74 45.11 7.42
CA TYR A 36 -0.29 45.31 7.41
C TYR A 36 0.35 45.54 8.81
N ASP A 37 -0.48 45.86 9.77
CA ASP A 37 -0.07 46.22 11.12
C ASP A 37 -0.15 45.05 12.11
N MET A 38 -0.52 43.88 11.65
CA MET A 38 -0.62 42.67 12.46
C MET A 38 0.25 41.55 11.91
N LYS A 39 0.80 40.75 12.83
CA LYS A 39 1.47 39.50 12.47
C LYS A 39 0.44 38.43 12.08
N HIS A 40 0.64 37.81 10.95
CA HIS A 40 -0.21 36.73 10.44
C HIS A 40 0.56 35.42 10.46
N GLU A 41 -0.14 34.36 10.83
CA GLU A 41 0.41 33.00 10.83
C GLU A 41 -0.56 32.08 10.10
N ILE A 42 -0.02 31.11 9.36
CA ILE A 42 -0.80 30.07 8.67
C ILE A 42 -0.36 28.73 9.24
N ALA A 43 -1.32 27.93 9.67
CA ALA A 43 -1.07 26.58 10.15
C ALA A 43 -2.01 25.60 9.47
N VAL A 44 -1.53 24.39 9.21
CA VAL A 44 -2.36 23.30 8.74
C VAL A 44 -3.08 22.70 9.94
N ARG A 45 -4.41 22.78 9.95
CA ARG A 45 -5.25 22.21 11.02
C ARG A 45 -5.59 20.76 10.77
N THR A 46 -5.95 20.43 9.52
CA THR A 46 -6.38 19.07 9.16
C THR A 46 -6.04 18.79 7.70
N ILE A 47 -5.52 17.60 7.43
CA ILE A 47 -5.35 17.07 6.08
C ILE A 47 -6.21 15.83 5.97
N SER A 48 -7.08 15.77 4.95
CA SER A 48 -7.83 14.58 4.59
C SER A 48 -7.41 14.15 3.19
N MET A 49 -6.85 12.96 3.09
CA MET A 49 -6.40 12.39 1.82
C MET A 49 -6.98 10.99 1.65
N THR A 50 -7.36 10.65 0.43
CA THR A 50 -7.68 9.26 0.11
C THR A 50 -6.37 8.47 0.06
N TYR A 51 -6.28 7.44 0.88
CA TYR A 51 -5.16 6.49 0.82
C TYR A 51 -5.33 5.63 -0.44
N SER A 52 -4.55 5.94 -1.48
CA SER A 52 -4.65 5.28 -2.79
C SER A 52 -3.29 4.97 -3.40
N TRP A 53 -2.24 4.90 -2.57
CA TRP A 53 -0.91 4.56 -3.04
C TRP A 53 -0.77 3.05 -3.17
N TYR A 54 -0.33 2.60 -4.33
CA TYR A 54 0.06 1.22 -4.52
C TYR A 54 1.32 0.94 -3.71
N ASN A 55 1.27 -0.07 -2.85
CA ASN A 55 2.42 -0.55 -2.11
C ASN A 55 3.14 -1.69 -2.85
N ILE A 56 2.46 -2.35 -3.80
CA ILE A 56 3.05 -3.33 -4.70
C ILE A 56 2.95 -2.80 -6.13
N ARG A 57 4.08 -2.69 -6.81
CA ARG A 57 4.16 -2.23 -8.20
C ARG A 57 5.34 -2.87 -8.92
N GLN A 58 5.14 -3.23 -10.19
CA GLN A 58 6.20 -3.72 -11.05
C GLN A 58 7.35 -2.72 -11.16
N SER A 59 7.05 -1.42 -11.27
CA SER A 59 8.06 -0.36 -11.35
C SER A 59 8.91 -0.20 -10.07
N TYR A 60 8.51 -0.76 -8.95
CA TYR A 60 9.27 -0.78 -7.71
C TYR A 60 10.12 -2.06 -7.55
N GLY A 61 9.94 -3.03 -8.46
CA GLY A 61 10.59 -4.34 -8.37
C GLY A 61 10.13 -5.20 -7.19
N ASN A 62 8.97 -4.90 -6.58
CA ASN A 62 8.48 -5.56 -5.38
C ASN A 62 7.19 -6.37 -5.63
N ASN A 63 6.87 -6.65 -6.87
CA ASN A 63 5.64 -7.33 -7.26
C ASN A 63 5.80 -8.84 -7.45
N GLN A 64 6.94 -9.40 -7.06
CA GLN A 64 7.21 -10.83 -7.19
C GLN A 64 7.76 -11.41 -5.89
N ILE A 65 7.37 -12.64 -5.62
CA ILE A 65 7.98 -13.49 -4.61
C ILE A 65 8.20 -14.87 -5.20
N LYS A 66 9.23 -15.56 -4.75
CA LYS A 66 9.51 -16.93 -5.14
C LYS A 66 9.37 -17.86 -3.95
N TYR A 67 8.80 -19.01 -4.18
CA TYR A 67 8.73 -20.04 -3.15
C TYR A 67 9.04 -21.42 -3.75
N SER A 68 9.50 -22.31 -2.89
CA SER A 68 9.63 -23.73 -3.17
C SER A 68 8.76 -24.51 -2.19
N HIS A 69 8.12 -25.57 -2.63
CA HIS A 69 7.32 -26.48 -1.82
C HIS A 69 8.04 -27.82 -1.55
N ASN A 70 9.27 -27.98 -2.05
CA ASN A 70 10.04 -29.23 -2.02
C ASN A 70 11.52 -28.98 -1.69
N LYS A 71 11.78 -28.25 -0.60
CA LYS A 71 13.11 -27.97 -0.06
C LYS A 71 14.09 -27.32 -1.06
N GLY A 72 13.55 -26.47 -1.94
CA GLY A 72 14.37 -25.71 -2.89
C GLY A 72 14.69 -26.44 -4.19
N THR A 73 14.06 -27.61 -4.46
CA THR A 73 14.26 -28.33 -5.72
C THR A 73 13.63 -27.60 -6.89
N ASP A 74 12.36 -27.22 -6.74
CA ASP A 74 11.64 -26.45 -7.73
C ASP A 74 11.16 -25.12 -7.15
N TRP A 75 11.26 -24.06 -7.94
CA TRP A 75 10.91 -22.71 -7.55
C TRP A 75 9.78 -22.18 -8.42
N GLU A 76 8.73 -21.72 -7.76
CA GLU A 76 7.60 -21.03 -8.39
C GLU A 76 7.68 -19.53 -8.12
N THR A 77 7.27 -18.73 -9.11
CA THR A 77 7.21 -17.28 -8.96
C THR A 77 5.75 -16.82 -8.94
N ILE A 78 5.37 -16.16 -7.87
CA ILE A 78 4.08 -15.47 -7.76
C ILE A 78 4.29 -14.02 -8.16
N THR A 79 3.49 -13.55 -9.14
CA THR A 79 3.52 -12.15 -9.58
C THR A 79 2.21 -11.48 -9.16
N PHE A 80 2.33 -10.40 -8.40
CA PHE A 80 1.21 -9.56 -8.00
C PHE A 80 0.93 -8.50 -9.07
N VAL A 81 -0.33 -8.20 -9.29
CA VAL A 81 -0.74 -7.05 -10.08
C VAL A 81 -0.49 -5.78 -9.27
N ASP A 82 -0.14 -4.67 -9.95
CA ASP A 82 0.03 -3.38 -9.28
C ASP A 82 -1.20 -3.03 -8.45
N GLY A 83 -1.01 -2.75 -7.16
CA GLY A 83 -2.14 -2.51 -6.26
C GLY A 83 -1.74 -2.12 -4.84
N MET A 84 -2.77 -1.90 -4.04
CA MET A 84 -2.65 -1.72 -2.61
C MET A 84 -3.11 -2.99 -1.92
N TYR A 85 -2.20 -3.64 -1.25
CA TYR A 85 -2.41 -4.92 -0.57
C TYR A 85 -2.21 -4.77 0.93
N SER A 86 -3.14 -5.30 1.72
CA SER A 86 -2.90 -5.62 3.12
C SER A 86 -2.11 -6.95 3.22
N TYR A 87 -1.62 -7.27 4.42
CA TYR A 87 -0.98 -8.57 4.66
C TYR A 87 -1.96 -9.73 4.40
N ASP A 88 -3.24 -9.55 4.71
CA ASP A 88 -4.30 -10.53 4.50
C ASP A 88 -4.60 -10.75 3.00
N ASP A 89 -4.54 -9.68 2.20
CA ASP A 89 -4.68 -9.80 0.75
C ASP A 89 -3.50 -10.57 0.15
N ILE A 90 -2.29 -10.33 0.62
CA ILE A 90 -1.08 -11.04 0.19
C ILE A 90 -1.17 -12.51 0.58
N ASP A 91 -1.55 -12.82 1.83
CA ASP A 91 -1.71 -14.20 2.32
C ASP A 91 -2.73 -14.97 1.50
N LYS A 92 -3.91 -14.37 1.26
CA LYS A 92 -4.96 -14.97 0.42
C LYS A 92 -4.50 -15.19 -1.02
N TYR A 93 -3.74 -14.25 -1.57
CA TYR A 93 -3.22 -14.37 -2.93
C TYR A 93 -2.24 -15.53 -3.06
N ILE A 94 -1.31 -15.66 -2.11
CA ILE A 94 -0.35 -16.76 -2.04
C ILE A 94 -1.10 -18.10 -1.91
N LYS A 95 -2.04 -18.21 -0.98
CA LYS A 95 -2.84 -19.43 -0.75
C LYS A 95 -3.61 -19.84 -2.00
N LYS A 96 -4.27 -18.88 -2.65
CA LYS A 96 -4.99 -19.14 -3.91
C LYS A 96 -4.07 -19.64 -5.02
N TYR A 97 -2.86 -19.07 -5.14
CA TYR A 97 -1.87 -19.53 -6.11
C TYR A 97 -1.41 -20.96 -5.80
N MET A 98 -1.04 -21.24 -4.55
CA MET A 98 -0.64 -22.58 -4.10
C MET A 98 -1.74 -23.61 -4.36
N GLN A 99 -3.00 -23.26 -4.06
CA GLN A 99 -4.15 -24.11 -4.34
C GLN A 99 -4.30 -24.42 -5.85
N SER A 100 -4.09 -23.42 -6.70
CA SER A 100 -4.16 -23.61 -8.16
C SER A 100 -3.09 -24.56 -8.71
N LYS A 101 -1.99 -24.74 -7.96
CA LYS A 101 -0.86 -25.61 -8.29
C LYS A 101 -0.89 -26.97 -7.56
N ASN A 102 -1.87 -27.20 -6.67
CA ASN A 102 -1.92 -28.33 -5.74
C ASN A 102 -0.68 -28.46 -4.85
N HIS A 103 -0.09 -27.32 -4.48
CA HIS A 103 1.04 -27.29 -3.56
C HIS A 103 0.51 -27.21 -2.12
N HIS A 104 0.24 -28.35 -1.52
CA HIS A 104 -0.25 -28.48 -0.16
C HIS A 104 0.67 -29.37 0.67
N PRO A 105 0.95 -29.02 1.94
CA PRO A 105 1.66 -29.91 2.85
C PRO A 105 0.90 -31.23 3.01
N ASP A 106 1.62 -32.36 2.96
CA ASP A 106 1.08 -33.70 3.15
C ASP A 106 -0.12 -34.05 2.22
N ASP A 107 -0.16 -33.46 1.03
CA ASP A 107 -1.30 -33.57 0.08
C ASP A 107 -2.66 -33.20 0.71
N ASN A 108 -2.66 -32.41 1.76
CA ASN A 108 -3.86 -31.97 2.45
C ASN A 108 -4.31 -30.57 1.94
N PRO A 109 -5.44 -30.47 1.19
CA PRO A 109 -5.90 -29.22 0.59
C PRO A 109 -6.34 -28.15 1.60
N GLU A 110 -6.50 -28.52 2.88
CA GLU A 110 -6.83 -27.57 3.95
C GLU A 110 -5.60 -26.94 4.61
N LYS A 111 -4.40 -27.47 4.32
CA LYS A 111 -3.14 -26.96 4.85
C LYS A 111 -2.44 -26.10 3.82
N TYR A 112 -1.75 -25.07 4.30
CA TYR A 112 -0.90 -24.19 3.50
C TYR A 112 0.50 -24.17 4.09
N GLY A 113 1.50 -24.32 3.24
CA GLY A 113 2.89 -24.34 3.67
C GLY A 113 3.48 -22.95 3.90
N ILE A 114 2.76 -21.88 3.52
CA ILE A 114 3.13 -20.48 3.78
C ILE A 114 1.92 -19.79 4.40
N ASN A 115 2.10 -19.20 5.56
CA ASN A 115 1.08 -18.43 6.27
C ASN A 115 1.65 -17.09 6.74
N LEU A 116 0.86 -16.03 6.60
CA LEU A 116 1.21 -14.69 7.06
C LEU A 116 0.32 -14.28 8.23
N TYR A 117 0.93 -13.84 9.32
CA TYR A 117 0.22 -13.38 10.51
C TYR A 117 0.64 -11.97 10.87
N PHE A 118 -0.32 -11.12 11.17
CA PHE A 118 -0.03 -9.80 11.70
C PHE A 118 0.12 -9.85 13.23
N VAL A 119 1.27 -9.43 13.71
CA VAL A 119 1.57 -9.36 15.16
C VAL A 119 1.31 -7.94 15.64
N LEU A 120 0.15 -7.72 16.23
CA LEU A 120 -0.33 -6.39 16.65
C LEU A 120 0.63 -5.69 17.62
N SER A 121 1.24 -6.44 18.54
CA SER A 121 2.15 -5.88 19.56
C SER A 121 3.44 -5.30 18.98
N THR A 122 3.86 -5.74 17.82
CA THR A 122 5.10 -5.30 17.18
C THR A 122 4.87 -4.58 15.86
N TYR A 123 3.64 -4.53 15.37
CA TYR A 123 3.27 -4.04 14.04
C TYR A 123 4.08 -4.69 12.91
N ARG A 124 4.36 -6.00 13.07
CA ARG A 124 5.12 -6.79 12.08
C ARG A 124 4.28 -7.91 11.51
N VAL A 125 4.65 -8.33 10.32
CA VAL A 125 4.12 -9.55 9.71
C VAL A 125 5.08 -10.69 10.02
N LEU A 126 4.56 -11.75 10.61
CA LEU A 126 5.27 -13.02 10.81
C LEU A 126 4.96 -13.91 9.59
N VAL A 127 5.99 -14.52 9.06
CA VAL A 127 5.87 -15.54 8.01
C VAL A 127 6.16 -16.90 8.65
N GLU A 128 5.18 -17.78 8.61
CA GLU A 128 5.33 -19.17 9.04
C GLU A 128 5.47 -20.06 7.81
N LEU A 129 6.48 -20.90 7.81
CA LEU A 129 6.75 -21.86 6.74
C LEU A 129 6.69 -23.28 7.27
N ASP A 130 6.03 -24.16 6.51
CA ASP A 130 6.14 -25.60 6.73
C ASP A 130 7.55 -26.08 6.40
N GLU A 131 7.99 -27.22 6.97
CA GLU A 131 9.37 -27.73 6.88
C GLU A 131 9.91 -27.97 5.46
N ASN A 132 9.01 -28.21 4.51
CA ASN A 132 9.35 -28.44 3.10
C ASN A 132 9.33 -27.15 2.26
N TYR A 133 8.87 -26.03 2.84
CA TYR A 133 8.69 -24.79 2.12
C TYR A 133 9.85 -23.81 2.34
N GLN A 134 10.18 -23.10 1.31
CA GLN A 134 11.16 -22.02 1.34
C GLN A 134 10.60 -20.80 0.62
N LEU A 135 10.98 -19.63 1.06
CA LEU A 135 10.53 -18.36 0.50
C LEU A 135 11.76 -17.51 0.17
N ASP A 136 11.81 -16.96 -1.04
CA ASP A 136 12.81 -15.99 -1.46
C ASP A 136 12.11 -14.65 -1.77
N LEU A 137 12.43 -13.63 -0.99
CA LEU A 137 11.92 -12.27 -1.11
C LEU A 137 12.90 -11.34 -1.84
N ARG A 138 13.99 -11.86 -2.36
CA ARG A 138 14.96 -11.09 -3.15
C ARG A 138 14.46 -11.01 -4.59
N THR A 139 14.18 -9.82 -5.03
CA THR A 139 13.76 -9.49 -6.40
C THR A 139 14.85 -8.69 -7.12
#